data_13b7ef6b18d1a695ff7c24c3f75efd12
#
_entry.id   13b7ef6b18d1a695ff7c24c3f75efd12
#
_cell.length_a   1.000
_cell.length_b   1.000
_cell.length_c   1.000
_cell.angle_alpha   90.00
_cell.angle_beta   90.00
_cell.angle_gamma   90.00
#
_symmetry.space_group_name_H-M   'P 1'
#
loop_
_entity.id
_entity.type
_entity.pdbx_description
1 polymer ?
#
loop_
_entity_poly.entity_id
_entity_poly.type
_entity_poly.pdbx_seq_one_letter_code
_entity_poly.pdbx_strand_id
1 'polypeptide(L)' 'MTNVQQTIANFFDVAKSHKIRAYQIANEAGITRVTLSNWKTDRCEPTLSAWLLANEALKRLVEQKLSA' A
#
# COMPACT_ATOMS: atom_id res chain seq x y z
N MET A 1 -2.83 12.31 -17.98
CA MET A 1 -1.85 12.70 -16.96
C MET A 1 -2.07 11.85 -15.70
N THR A 2 -1.02 11.22 -15.22
CA THR A 2 -1.14 10.33 -14.07
C THR A 2 -1.30 11.15 -12.80
N ASN A 3 -2.33 10.84 -12.03
CA ASN A 3 -2.56 11.48 -10.75
C ASN A 3 -2.03 10.56 -9.65
N VAL A 4 -0.98 10.98 -8.97
CA VAL A 4 -0.34 10.20 -7.91
C VAL A 4 -1.35 9.89 -6.79
N GLN A 5 -2.18 10.86 -6.42
CA GLN A 5 -3.19 10.66 -5.39
C GLN A 5 -4.24 9.61 -5.80
N GLN A 6 -4.63 9.60 -7.06
CA GLN A 6 -5.56 8.59 -7.56
C GLN A 6 -4.93 7.19 -7.49
N THR A 7 -3.66 7.08 -7.83
CA THR A 7 -2.94 5.80 -7.76
C THR A 7 -2.84 5.30 -6.33
N ILE A 8 -2.54 6.20 -5.39
CA ILE A 8 -2.48 5.86 -3.97
C ILE A 8 -3.85 5.46 -3.44
N ALA A 9 -4.89 6.20 -3.82
CA ALA A 9 -6.26 5.87 -3.41
C ALA A 9 -6.66 4.47 -3.91
N ASN A 10 -6.33 4.15 -5.15
CA ASN A 10 -6.61 2.82 -5.71
C ASN A 10 -5.88 1.72 -4.94
N PHE A 11 -4.62 1.96 -4.58
CA PHE A 11 -3.83 1.02 -3.77
C PHE A 11 -4.54 0.71 -2.45
N PHE A 12 -4.96 1.73 -1.73
CA PHE A 12 -5.65 1.53 -0.45
C PHE A 12 -7.04 0.93 -0.62
N ASP A 13 -7.74 1.26 -1.72
CA ASP A 13 -9.04 0.66 -2.02
C ASP A 13 -8.93 -0.85 -2.27
N VAL A 14 -7.91 -1.28 -2.99
CA VAL A 14 -7.65 -2.70 -3.22
C VAL A 14 -7.37 -3.40 -1.90
N ALA A 15 -6.52 -2.80 -1.06
CA ALA A 15 -6.22 -3.35 0.24
C ALA A 15 -7.48 -3.51 1.08
N LYS A 16 -8.31 -2.49 1.11
CA LYS A 16 -9.55 -2.50 1.88
C LYS A 16 -10.52 -3.55 1.36
N SER A 17 -10.64 -3.69 0.05
CA SER A 17 -11.56 -4.67 -0.55
C SER A 17 -11.16 -6.11 -0.22
N HIS A 18 -9.88 -6.35 0.04
CA HIS A 18 -9.39 -7.66 0.46
C HIS A 18 -9.20 -7.77 1.98
N LYS A 19 -9.70 -6.78 2.73
CA LYS A 19 -9.60 -6.73 4.20
C LYS A 19 -8.15 -6.76 4.69
N ILE A 20 -7.27 -6.12 3.96
CA ILE A 20 -5.86 -6.00 4.31
C ILE A 20 -5.66 -4.66 5.00
N ARG A 21 -5.08 -4.68 6.18
CA ARG A 21 -4.85 -3.47 6.96
C ARG A 21 -3.50 -2.85 6.64
N ALA A 22 -3.38 -1.54 6.86
CA ALA A 22 -2.16 -0.81 6.57
C ALA A 22 -0.95 -1.39 7.31
N TYR A 23 -1.10 -1.80 8.58
CA TYR A 23 0.03 -2.35 9.32
C TYR A 23 0.55 -3.66 8.72
N GLN A 24 -0.32 -4.43 8.09
CA GLN A 24 0.09 -5.67 7.41
C GLN A 24 0.95 -5.35 6.19
N ILE A 25 0.56 -4.35 5.42
CA ILE A 25 1.33 -3.88 4.27
C ILE A 25 2.67 -3.33 4.73
N ALA A 26 2.67 -2.51 5.77
CA ALA A 26 3.89 -1.91 6.30
C ALA A 26 4.89 -2.97 6.76
N ASN A 27 4.41 -3.97 7.51
CA ASN A 27 5.25 -5.05 7.99
C ASN A 27 5.83 -5.86 6.83
N GLU A 28 5.02 -6.20 5.86
CA GLU A 28 5.45 -7.00 4.72
C GLU A 28 6.43 -6.24 3.84
N ALA A 29 6.21 -4.94 3.66
CA ALA A 29 7.07 -4.08 2.84
C ALA A 29 8.33 -3.62 3.55
N GLY A 30 8.39 -3.76 4.88
CA GLY A 30 9.51 -3.26 5.66
C GLY A 30 9.51 -1.76 5.86
N ILE A 31 8.34 -1.14 5.82
CA ILE A 31 8.18 0.29 6.07
C ILE A 31 7.28 0.51 7.28
N THR A 32 7.16 1.76 7.74
CA THR A 32 6.34 2.06 8.91
C THR A 32 4.92 2.42 8.50
N ARG A 33 3.98 2.25 9.44
CA ARG A 33 2.60 2.70 9.23
C ARG A 33 2.51 4.20 9.02
N VAL A 34 3.41 4.95 9.66
CA VAL A 34 3.47 6.40 9.50
C VAL A 34 3.74 6.77 8.04
N THR A 35 4.65 6.04 7.38
CA THR A 35 4.95 6.24 5.97
C THR A 35 3.69 6.06 5.11
N LEU A 36 2.94 4.98 5.34
CA LEU A 36 1.70 4.75 4.60
C LEU A 36 0.66 5.81 4.89
N SER A 37 0.53 6.21 6.15
CA SER A 37 -0.41 7.26 6.54
C SER A 37 -0.08 8.58 5.86
N ASN A 38 1.20 8.92 5.76
CA ASN A 38 1.63 10.14 5.09
C ASN A 38 1.27 10.14 3.61
N TRP A 39 1.38 9.00 2.95
CA TRP A 39 0.94 8.87 1.56
C TRP A 39 -0.57 9.07 1.43
N LYS A 40 -1.32 8.45 2.33
CA LYS A 40 -2.79 8.50 2.30
C LYS A 40 -3.30 9.92 2.52
N THR A 41 -2.64 10.69 3.37
CA THR A 41 -3.05 12.05 3.71
C THR A 41 -2.37 13.12 2.86
N ASP A 42 -1.62 12.71 1.84
CA ASP A 42 -0.93 13.63 0.92
C ASP A 42 0.13 14.50 1.60
N ARG A 43 0.71 14.01 2.68
CA ARG A 43 1.80 14.72 3.35
C ARG A 43 3.14 14.50 2.69
N CYS A 44 3.32 13.30 2.12
CA CYS A 44 4.53 12.92 1.41
C CYS A 44 4.16 12.08 0.21
N GLU A 45 4.93 12.23 -0.86
CA GLU A 45 4.82 11.31 -1.98
C GLU A 45 5.73 10.12 -1.73
N PRO A 46 5.31 8.90 -2.12
CA PRO A 46 6.19 7.75 -1.98
C PRO A 46 7.39 7.85 -2.92
N THR A 47 8.55 7.40 -2.45
CA THR A 47 9.68 7.19 -3.36
C THR A 47 9.38 5.99 -4.24
N LEU A 48 10.04 5.91 -5.39
CA LEU A 48 9.80 4.80 -6.31
C LEU A 48 10.09 3.46 -5.63
N SER A 49 11.20 3.34 -4.93
CA SER A 49 11.55 2.08 -4.29
C SER A 49 10.56 1.69 -3.18
N ALA A 50 10.15 2.65 -2.35
CA ALA A 50 9.17 2.38 -1.29
C ALA A 50 7.81 2.00 -1.90
N TRP A 51 7.41 2.67 -2.96
CA TRP A 51 6.15 2.38 -3.65
C TRP A 51 6.15 0.97 -4.23
N LEU A 52 7.25 0.56 -4.87
CA LEU A 52 7.38 -0.79 -5.41
C LEU A 52 7.32 -1.84 -4.31
N LEU A 53 7.99 -1.60 -3.18
CA LEU A 53 7.94 -2.51 -2.04
C LEU A 53 6.52 -2.65 -1.49
N ALA A 54 5.80 -1.54 -1.39
CA ALA A 54 4.44 -1.55 -0.90
C ALA A 54 3.51 -2.31 -1.85
N ASN A 55 3.66 -2.11 -3.15
CA ASN A 55 2.86 -2.83 -4.15
C ASN A 55 3.13 -4.33 -4.12
N GLU A 56 4.39 -4.73 -4.00
CA GLU A 56 4.73 -6.15 -3.87
C GLU A 56 4.14 -6.75 -2.59
N ALA A 57 4.23 -6.01 -1.49
CA ALA A 57 3.66 -6.46 -0.22
C ALA A 57 2.16 -6.67 -0.34
N LEU A 58 1.46 -5.71 -0.94
CA LEU A 58 0.02 -5.84 -1.15
C LEU A 58 -0.31 -7.05 -2.02
N LYS A 59 0.44 -7.26 -3.09
CA LYS A 59 0.22 -8.40 -3.98
C LYS A 59 0.39 -9.72 -3.22
N ARG A 60 1.43 -9.85 -2.42
CA ARG A 60 1.66 -11.05 -1.62
C ARG A 60 0.51 -11.32 -0.64
N LEU A 61 0.06 -10.26 0.03
CA LEU A 61 -1.02 -10.39 1.01
C LEU A 61 -2.33 -10.78 0.33
N VAL A 62 -2.62 -10.22 -0.84
CA VAL A 62 -3.80 -10.59 -1.62
C VAL A 62 -3.72 -12.07 -2.02
N GLU A 63 -2.56 -12.52 -2.51
CA GLU A 63 -2.36 -13.91 -2.89
C GLU A 63 -2.54 -14.86 -1.71
N GLN A 64 -2.03 -14.49 -0.54
CA GLN A 64 -2.21 -15.27 0.67
C GLN A 64 -3.69 -15.43 1.04
N LYS A 65 -4.45 -14.36 0.91
CA LYS A 65 -5.89 -14.41 1.21
C LYS A 65 -6.66 -15.24 0.21
N LEU A 66 -6.28 -15.19 -1.05
CA LEU A 66 -6.92 -16.00 -2.09
C LEU A 66 -6.58 -17.48 -1.95
N SER A 67 -5.41 -17.80 -1.40
CA SER A 67 -4.96 -19.18 -1.22
C SER A 67 -5.49 -19.82 0.06
N ALA A 68 -5.96 -19.03 0.98
CA ALA A 68 -6.40 -19.51 2.29
C ALA A 68 -7.76 -20.20 2.25
#